data_fd737f3e843c714add6c0894acb6dac3
#
_entry.id   fd737f3e843c714add6c0894acb6dac3
#
_cell.length_a   1.000
_cell.length_b   1.000
_cell.length_c   1.000
_cell.angle_alpha   90.00
_cell.angle_beta   90.00
_cell.angle_gamma   90.00
#
_symmetry.space_group_name_H-M   'P 1'
#
loop_
_entity.id
_entity.type
_entity.pdbx_description
1 polymer ?
#
loop_
_entity_poly.entity_id
_entity_poly.type
_entity_poly.pdbx_seq_one_letter_code
_entity_poly.pdbx_strand_id
1 'polypeptide(L)'
;MSVKSTRARRVSSDTELTESFEHNWMFDFKIKRPFYFNPKHREFYDCIKHSKTKMGFVDGPAGSMKTYIAVYAGLELIKQEKFQRLVYIRSVTESAERSLGSLPGEVDDKFSPYAIPLQEKITEITNGGTYTMLKQKGVVEAIPVNFVRGLTFNKALVIVDEAQNLSRKELTTILTRFGRDSRYIVLGD
;
A
#
# COMPACT_ATOMS: atom_id res chain seq x y z
N MET A 1 -57.29 2.29 26.32
CA MET A 1 -56.65 1.00 25.97
C MET A 1 -55.54 1.31 24.98
N SER A 2 -54.29 1.17 25.44
CA SER A 2 -53.08 1.53 24.72
C SER A 2 -52.43 0.31 24.12
N VAL A 3 -52.26 0.25 22.81
CA VAL A 3 -51.49 -0.82 22.15
C VAL A 3 -50.10 -0.29 21.92
N LYS A 4 -49.12 -0.79 22.69
CA LYS A 4 -47.68 -0.52 22.48
C LYS A 4 -47.18 -1.36 21.31
N SER A 5 -46.66 -0.70 20.30
CA SER A 5 -45.94 -1.28 19.17
C SER A 5 -44.53 -1.72 19.61
N THR A 6 -44.28 -3.03 19.56
CA THR A 6 -42.95 -3.63 19.76
C THR A 6 -42.36 -3.97 18.40
N ARG A 7 -41.64 -3.05 17.79
CA ARG A 7 -40.91 -3.37 16.58
C ARG A 7 -39.65 -2.48 16.45
N ALA A 8 -38.60 -2.84 17.19
CA ALA A 8 -37.24 -2.40 16.90
C ALA A 8 -36.24 -3.21 17.73
N ARG A 9 -35.77 -4.34 17.21
CA ARG A 9 -34.50 -4.97 17.61
C ARG A 9 -34.27 -6.26 16.80
N ARG A 10 -33.89 -6.14 15.53
CA ARG A 10 -33.36 -7.27 14.74
C ARG A 10 -32.64 -6.85 13.46
N VAL A 11 -31.84 -5.78 13.51
CA VAL A 11 -31.07 -5.35 12.30
C VAL A 11 -29.57 -5.19 12.59
N SER A 12 -29.12 -5.27 13.83
CA SER A 12 -27.71 -5.00 14.16
C SER A 12 -26.80 -6.23 14.19
N SER A 13 -27.31 -7.44 14.26
CA SER A 13 -26.47 -8.64 14.38
C SER A 13 -25.98 -9.22 13.05
N ASP A 14 -26.77 -9.08 12.00
CA ASP A 14 -26.44 -9.69 10.70
C ASP A 14 -25.44 -8.84 9.90
N THR A 15 -25.45 -7.52 10.10
CA THR A 15 -24.49 -6.61 9.44
C THR A 15 -23.10 -6.70 10.08
N GLU A 16 -23.01 -6.83 11.40
CA GLU A 16 -21.74 -7.04 12.09
C GLU A 16 -21.12 -8.43 11.83
N LEU A 17 -21.96 -9.45 11.66
CA LEU A 17 -21.50 -10.80 11.33
C LEU A 17 -21.01 -10.89 9.86
N THR A 18 -21.66 -10.23 8.93
CA THR A 18 -21.20 -10.18 7.53
C THR A 18 -19.91 -9.38 7.37
N GLU A 19 -19.75 -8.25 8.05
CA GLU A 19 -18.50 -7.48 8.03
C GLU A 19 -17.33 -8.25 8.65
N SER A 20 -17.55 -9.03 9.71
CA SER A 20 -16.50 -9.85 10.32
C SER A 20 -16.10 -11.06 9.47
N PHE A 21 -17.04 -11.67 8.74
CA PHE A 21 -16.75 -12.77 7.83
C PHE A 21 -16.06 -12.33 6.54
N GLU A 22 -16.40 -11.19 5.97
CA GLU A 22 -15.73 -10.65 4.79
C GLU A 22 -14.30 -10.17 5.10
N HIS A 23 -14.01 -9.74 6.33
CA HIS A 23 -12.69 -9.23 6.71
C HIS A 23 -11.62 -10.32 6.87
N ASN A 24 -12.01 -11.51 7.32
CA ASN A 24 -11.04 -12.56 7.69
C ASN A 24 -10.36 -13.26 6.51
N TRP A 25 -10.95 -13.30 5.31
CA TRP A 25 -10.35 -13.93 4.13
C TRP A 25 -9.50 -12.95 3.28
N MET A 26 -9.64 -11.63 3.48
CA MET A 26 -8.92 -10.60 2.74
C MET A 26 -7.40 -10.67 2.97
N PHE A 27 -7.00 -11.15 4.13
CA PHE A 27 -5.61 -11.24 4.56
C PHE A 27 -5.04 -12.68 4.57
N ASP A 28 -5.77 -13.65 4.02
CA ASP A 28 -5.29 -15.03 3.95
C ASP A 28 -4.33 -15.22 2.76
N PHE A 29 -3.10 -14.79 2.96
CA PHE A 29 -1.97 -15.07 2.09
C PHE A 29 -0.72 -15.41 2.90
N LYS A 30 0.15 -16.24 2.33
CA LYS A 30 1.38 -16.65 2.99
C LYS A 30 2.53 -15.70 2.64
N ILE A 31 3.21 -15.20 3.67
CA ILE A 31 4.44 -14.42 3.54
C ILE A 31 5.60 -15.40 3.77
N LYS A 32 6.51 -15.47 2.81
CA LYS A 32 7.76 -16.23 2.95
C LYS A 32 8.65 -15.54 3.97
N ARG A 33 9.45 -16.31 4.70
CA ARG A 33 10.47 -15.71 5.57
C ARG A 33 11.48 -14.95 4.69
N PRO A 34 11.92 -13.73 5.09
CA PRO A 34 12.95 -13.03 4.35
C PRO A 34 14.24 -13.85 4.38
N PHE A 35 14.98 -13.84 3.28
CA PHE A 35 16.18 -14.63 3.13
C PHE A 35 17.24 -14.28 4.19
N TYR A 36 17.52 -13.00 4.40
CA TYR A 36 18.43 -12.50 5.43
C TYR A 36 18.29 -10.98 5.57
N PHE A 37 18.19 -10.51 6.80
CA PHE A 37 18.29 -9.09 7.12
C PHE A 37 19.57 -8.83 7.89
N ASN A 38 20.45 -7.98 7.34
CA ASN A 38 21.57 -7.44 8.09
C ASN A 38 21.06 -6.49 9.20
N PRO A 39 21.92 -6.03 10.13
CA PRO A 39 21.47 -5.16 11.22
C PRO A 39 20.76 -3.89 10.78
N LYS A 40 21.21 -3.21 9.69
CA LYS A 40 20.55 -2.01 9.14
C LYS A 40 19.19 -2.33 8.52
N HIS A 41 19.08 -3.47 7.82
CA HIS A 41 17.79 -3.94 7.29
C HIS A 41 16.80 -4.22 8.43
N ARG A 42 17.29 -4.80 9.54
CA ARG A 42 16.45 -5.07 10.71
C ARG A 42 16.00 -3.77 11.36
N GLU A 43 16.89 -2.82 11.55
CA GLU A 43 16.58 -1.49 12.08
C GLU A 43 15.50 -0.80 11.23
N PHE A 44 15.66 -0.81 9.91
CA PHE A 44 14.68 -0.24 8.99
C PHE A 44 13.33 -0.95 9.08
N TYR A 45 13.32 -2.27 9.05
CA TYR A 45 12.10 -3.08 9.21
C TYR A 45 11.40 -2.78 10.54
N ASP A 46 12.13 -2.74 11.65
CA ASP A 46 11.58 -2.45 12.97
C ASP A 46 11.04 -1.01 13.05
N CYS A 47 11.72 -0.05 12.41
CA CYS A 47 11.25 1.32 12.27
C CYS A 47 9.90 1.39 11.54
N ILE A 48 9.72 0.65 10.44
CA ILE A 48 8.45 0.60 9.73
C ILE A 48 7.36 0.02 10.64
N LYS A 49 7.64 -1.01 11.41
CA LYS A 49 6.65 -1.70 12.26
C LYS A 49 6.34 -0.95 13.56
N HIS A 50 7.18 -0.03 13.97
CA HIS A 50 7.01 0.68 15.22
C HIS A 50 5.74 1.55 15.22
N SER A 51 4.90 1.43 16.24
CA SER A 51 3.57 2.05 16.29
C SER A 51 3.60 3.59 16.26
N LYS A 52 4.66 4.20 16.78
CA LYS A 52 4.84 5.66 16.80
C LYS A 52 5.36 6.23 15.47
N THR A 53 5.90 5.40 14.57
CA THR A 53 6.36 5.86 13.26
C THR A 53 5.16 6.31 12.44
N LYS A 54 5.12 7.58 12.09
CA LYS A 54 4.13 8.15 11.17
C LYS A 54 4.72 8.36 9.78
N MET A 55 5.99 8.77 9.72
CA MET A 55 6.71 8.99 8.49
C MET A 55 8.17 8.57 8.69
N GLY A 56 8.74 7.87 7.72
CA GLY A 56 10.14 7.47 7.66
C GLY A 56 10.76 7.86 6.31
N PHE A 57 11.95 8.42 6.36
CA PHE A 57 12.79 8.68 5.19
C PHE A 57 13.98 7.73 5.24
N VAL A 58 14.23 7.04 4.15
CA VAL A 58 15.27 6.01 4.06
C VAL A 58 16.13 6.31 2.85
N ASP A 59 17.39 6.56 3.12
CA ASP A 59 18.43 6.78 2.13
C ASP A 59 19.37 5.57 2.09
N GLY A 60 19.79 5.19 0.89
CA GLY A 60 20.74 4.08 0.70
C GLY A 60 20.91 3.71 -0.76
N PRO A 61 22.05 3.10 -1.12
CA PRO A 61 22.37 2.83 -2.51
C PRO A 61 21.37 1.90 -3.20
N ALA A 62 21.31 1.98 -4.52
CA ALA A 62 20.53 1.04 -5.34
C ALA A 62 20.89 -0.41 -4.99
N GLY A 63 19.89 -1.30 -5.01
CA GLY A 63 20.09 -2.72 -4.64
C GLY A 63 20.16 -3.00 -3.13
N SER A 64 20.06 -2.01 -2.25
CA SER A 64 20.10 -2.20 -0.79
C SER A 64 18.80 -2.73 -0.17
N MET A 65 17.91 -3.30 -0.96
CA MET A 65 16.66 -3.93 -0.53
C MET A 65 15.63 -2.98 0.11
N LYS A 66 15.73 -1.67 -0.03
CA LYS A 66 14.79 -0.70 0.58
C LYS A 66 13.34 -1.03 0.26
N THR A 67 13.02 -1.12 -1.03
CA THR A 67 11.66 -1.41 -1.52
C THR A 67 11.18 -2.78 -1.05
N TYR A 68 12.05 -3.80 -1.11
CA TYR A 68 11.72 -5.14 -0.62
C TYR A 68 11.30 -5.12 0.86
N ILE A 69 12.11 -4.49 1.72
CA ILE A 69 11.85 -4.43 3.17
C ILE A 69 10.57 -3.64 3.45
N ALA A 70 10.35 -2.52 2.74
CA ALA A 70 9.16 -1.71 2.92
C ALA A 70 7.89 -2.47 2.52
N VAL A 71 7.90 -3.18 1.39
CA VAL A 71 6.77 -4.01 0.93
C VAL A 71 6.56 -5.20 1.87
N TYR A 72 7.64 -5.87 2.29
CA TYR A 72 7.58 -6.99 3.23
C TYR A 72 6.91 -6.60 4.56
N ALA A 73 7.41 -5.54 5.19
CA ALA A 73 6.83 -5.01 6.43
C ALA A 73 5.38 -4.54 6.23
N GLY A 74 5.09 -3.95 5.07
CA GLY A 74 3.75 -3.49 4.70
C GLY A 74 2.75 -4.64 4.61
N LEU A 75 3.11 -5.73 3.94
CA LEU A 75 2.25 -6.91 3.84
C LEU A 75 2.01 -7.57 5.20
N GLU A 76 3.02 -7.61 6.09
CA GLU A 76 2.83 -8.10 7.44
C GLU A 76 1.89 -7.20 8.26
N LEU A 77 2.01 -5.87 8.13
CA LEU A 77 1.16 -4.93 8.84
C LEU A 77 -0.29 -4.98 8.34
N ILE A 78 -0.51 -5.23 7.05
CA ILE A 78 -1.83 -5.52 6.48
C ILE A 78 -2.39 -6.81 7.06
N LYS A 79 -1.60 -7.89 7.06
CA LYS A 79 -2.01 -9.18 7.63
C LYS A 79 -2.34 -9.10 9.12
N GLN A 80 -1.72 -8.15 9.84
CA GLN A 80 -1.99 -7.84 11.24
C GLN A 80 -3.15 -6.82 11.41
N GLU A 81 -3.83 -6.46 10.34
CA GLU A 81 -4.95 -5.49 10.32
C GLU A 81 -4.59 -4.09 10.85
N LYS A 82 -3.29 -3.74 10.82
CA LYS A 82 -2.81 -2.41 11.23
C LYS A 82 -3.11 -1.35 10.16
N PHE A 83 -3.14 -1.76 8.91
CA PHE A 83 -3.54 -0.95 7.76
C PHE A 83 -4.51 -1.75 6.89
N GLN A 84 -5.40 -1.05 6.20
CA GLN A 84 -6.35 -1.66 5.27
C GLN A 84 -5.77 -1.83 3.88
N ARG A 85 -4.78 -0.98 3.51
CA ARG A 85 -4.18 -1.03 2.18
C ARG A 85 -2.73 -0.59 2.18
N LEU A 86 -2.00 -1.06 1.17
CA LEU A 86 -0.67 -0.64 0.80
C LEU A 86 -0.74 0.15 -0.50
N VAL A 87 -0.30 1.39 -0.46
CA VAL A 87 -0.25 2.28 -1.62
C VAL A 87 1.21 2.48 -2.00
N TYR A 88 1.53 2.20 -3.25
CA TYR A 88 2.87 2.36 -3.81
C TYR A 88 2.87 3.51 -4.81
N ILE A 89 3.68 4.52 -4.55
CA ILE A 89 3.81 5.71 -5.39
C ILE A 89 5.23 5.76 -5.93
N ARG A 90 5.36 5.90 -7.23
CA ARG A 90 6.65 6.02 -7.92
C ARG A 90 6.63 7.16 -8.91
N SER A 91 7.79 7.81 -9.08
CA SER A 91 8.00 8.81 -10.13
C SER A 91 7.86 8.20 -11.51
N VAL A 92 7.32 9.00 -12.43
CA VAL A 92 7.29 8.69 -13.86
C VAL A 92 8.63 9.13 -14.45
N THR A 93 9.41 8.20 -14.99
CA THR A 93 10.60 8.58 -15.76
C THR A 93 10.16 9.06 -17.14
N GLU A 94 10.84 10.07 -17.71
CA GLU A 94 10.52 10.69 -19.03
C GLU A 94 10.35 9.66 -20.17
N SER A 95 11.07 8.54 -20.11
CA SER A 95 10.93 7.44 -21.06
C SER A 95 9.57 6.77 -21.03
N ALA A 96 8.91 6.75 -19.87
CA ALA A 96 7.57 6.19 -19.70
C ALA A 96 6.46 7.20 -20.02
N GLU A 97 6.68 8.50 -19.85
CA GLU A 97 5.72 9.56 -20.24
C GLU A 97 5.41 9.55 -21.74
N ARG A 98 6.40 9.32 -22.58
CA ARG A 98 6.21 9.21 -24.04
C ARG A 98 5.36 8.03 -24.46
N SER A 99 5.34 6.97 -23.67
CA SER A 99 4.51 5.78 -23.93
C SER A 99 3.07 5.91 -23.40
N LEU A 100 2.85 6.70 -22.35
CA LEU A 100 1.52 6.89 -21.75
C LEU A 100 0.53 7.66 -22.65
N GLY A 101 1.02 8.59 -23.46
CA GLY A 101 0.18 9.37 -24.37
C GLY A 101 -0.31 8.60 -25.60
N SER A 102 0.29 7.47 -25.92
CA SER A 102 0.09 6.73 -27.17
C SER A 102 -0.54 5.34 -27.00
N LEU A 103 -0.75 4.87 -25.77
CA LEU A 103 -1.35 3.55 -25.55
C LEU A 103 -2.88 3.63 -25.57
N PRO A 104 -3.57 3.03 -26.54
CA PRO A 104 -5.01 2.79 -26.45
C PRO A 104 -5.24 1.66 -25.43
N GLY A 105 -6.03 1.92 -24.42
CA GLY A 105 -6.37 0.93 -23.37
C GLY A 105 -7.10 1.56 -22.19
N GLU A 106 -7.69 0.73 -21.36
CA GLU A 106 -8.32 1.16 -20.11
C GLU A 106 -7.25 1.76 -19.16
N VAL A 107 -7.69 2.58 -18.21
CA VAL A 107 -6.81 3.29 -17.26
C VAL A 107 -5.87 2.33 -16.52
N ASP A 108 -6.32 1.10 -16.24
CA ASP A 108 -5.55 0.05 -15.58
C ASP A 108 -4.34 -0.44 -16.41
N ASP A 109 -4.45 -0.49 -17.73
CA ASP A 109 -3.33 -0.89 -18.60
C ASP A 109 -2.24 0.17 -18.66
N LYS A 110 -2.61 1.44 -18.56
CA LYS A 110 -1.67 2.57 -18.54
C LYS A 110 -0.84 2.63 -17.26
N PHE A 111 -1.36 2.12 -16.14
CA PHE A 111 -0.63 2.08 -14.87
C PHE A 111 0.21 0.82 -14.69
N SER A 112 0.08 -0.16 -15.58
CA SER A 112 0.82 -1.42 -15.52
C SER A 112 2.34 -1.25 -15.37
N PRO A 113 3.04 -0.37 -16.13
CA PRO A 113 4.49 -0.19 -15.97
C PRO A 113 4.92 0.30 -14.58
N TYR A 114 4.07 1.07 -13.90
CA TYR A 114 4.36 1.59 -12.55
C TYR A 114 4.12 0.54 -11.47
N ALA A 115 3.25 -0.42 -11.76
CA ALA A 115 2.90 -1.49 -10.86
C ALA A 115 3.91 -2.65 -10.88
N ILE A 116 4.68 -2.81 -11.97
CA ILE A 116 5.64 -3.91 -12.16
C ILE A 116 6.59 -4.08 -10.96
N PRO A 117 7.29 -3.04 -10.46
CA PRO A 117 8.22 -3.22 -9.35
C PRO A 117 7.54 -3.70 -8.08
N LEU A 118 6.33 -3.19 -7.79
CA LEU A 118 5.54 -3.65 -6.65
C LEU A 118 5.08 -5.10 -6.83
N GLN A 119 4.59 -5.45 -8.03
CA GLN A 119 4.17 -6.80 -8.37
C GLN A 119 5.30 -7.81 -8.21
N GLU A 120 6.49 -7.48 -8.71
CA GLU A 120 7.69 -8.32 -8.55
C GLU A 120 8.01 -8.55 -7.08
N LYS A 121 8.03 -7.50 -6.26
CA LYS A 121 8.32 -7.62 -4.82
C LYS A 121 7.26 -8.43 -4.08
N ILE A 122 5.99 -8.23 -4.37
CA ILE A 122 4.92 -9.03 -3.76
C ILE A 122 5.03 -10.50 -4.19
N THR A 123 5.33 -10.77 -5.46
CA THR A 123 5.51 -12.15 -5.96
C THR A 123 6.74 -12.84 -5.34
N GLU A 124 7.82 -12.10 -5.13
CA GLU A 124 9.02 -12.58 -4.45
C GLU A 124 8.73 -12.93 -2.98
N ILE A 125 8.00 -12.06 -2.28
CA ILE A 125 7.67 -12.18 -0.85
C ILE A 125 6.59 -13.22 -0.59
N THR A 126 5.67 -13.42 -1.51
CA THR A 126 4.50 -14.28 -1.34
C THR A 126 4.47 -15.42 -2.38
N ASN A 127 3.33 -16.08 -2.53
CA ASN A 127 3.11 -17.05 -3.59
C ASN A 127 2.54 -16.37 -4.84
N GLY A 128 2.70 -17.02 -6.01
CA GLY A 128 2.11 -16.55 -7.26
C GLY A 128 0.60 -16.33 -7.15
N GLY A 129 0.11 -15.27 -7.80
CA GLY A 129 -1.32 -14.87 -7.77
C GLY A 129 -1.71 -13.94 -6.61
N THR A 130 -0.90 -13.83 -5.55
CA THR A 130 -1.22 -12.97 -4.39
C THR A 130 -1.35 -11.50 -4.80
N TYR A 131 -0.47 -10.98 -5.65
CA TYR A 131 -0.57 -9.60 -6.13
C TYR A 131 -1.91 -9.32 -6.81
N THR A 132 -2.30 -10.18 -7.76
CA THR A 132 -3.57 -10.04 -8.50
C THR A 132 -4.76 -10.06 -7.56
N MET A 133 -4.77 -10.99 -6.62
CA MET A 133 -5.82 -11.08 -5.60
C MET A 133 -5.89 -9.81 -4.74
N LEU A 134 -4.77 -9.31 -4.22
CA LEU A 134 -4.73 -8.12 -3.38
C LEU A 134 -5.10 -6.85 -4.17
N LYS A 135 -4.70 -6.75 -5.43
CA LYS A 135 -5.09 -5.66 -6.33
C LYS A 135 -6.60 -5.65 -6.57
N GLN A 136 -7.19 -6.78 -6.93
CA GLN A 136 -8.64 -6.90 -7.16
C GLN A 136 -9.48 -6.54 -5.94
N LYS A 137 -8.95 -6.78 -4.74
CA LYS A 137 -9.60 -6.43 -3.48
C LYS A 137 -9.31 -4.99 -3.01
N GLY A 138 -8.56 -4.22 -3.77
CA GLY A 138 -8.17 -2.85 -3.38
C GLY A 138 -7.23 -2.77 -2.18
N VAL A 139 -6.61 -3.89 -1.79
CA VAL A 139 -5.64 -3.94 -0.67
C VAL A 139 -4.28 -3.42 -1.10
N VAL A 140 -3.92 -3.60 -2.37
CA VAL A 140 -2.66 -3.13 -2.94
C VAL A 140 -2.95 -2.29 -4.17
N GLU A 141 -2.37 -1.10 -4.20
CA GLU A 141 -2.56 -0.13 -5.28
C GLU A 141 -1.22 0.51 -5.65
N ALA A 142 -0.91 0.61 -6.94
CA ALA A 142 0.22 1.37 -7.46
C ALA A 142 -0.30 2.61 -8.19
N ILE A 143 0.15 3.79 -7.76
CA ILE A 143 -0.33 5.07 -8.27
C ILE A 143 0.86 5.89 -8.79
N PRO A 144 0.87 6.30 -10.06
CA PRO A 144 1.84 7.27 -10.56
C PRO A 144 1.67 8.62 -9.83
N VAL A 145 2.78 9.33 -9.60
CA VAL A 145 2.77 10.57 -8.81
C VAL A 145 1.79 11.63 -9.36
N ASN A 146 1.59 11.67 -10.66
CA ASN A 146 0.69 12.64 -11.31
C ASN A 146 -0.79 12.45 -10.94
N PHE A 147 -1.16 11.28 -10.45
CA PHE A 147 -2.55 10.92 -10.07
C PHE A 147 -2.81 11.02 -8.56
N VAL A 148 -1.82 11.41 -7.78
CA VAL A 148 -1.98 11.55 -6.31
C VAL A 148 -2.80 12.78 -5.91
N ARG A 149 -2.96 13.77 -6.81
CA ARG A 149 -3.72 14.98 -6.54
C ARG A 149 -5.19 14.68 -6.21
N GLY A 150 -5.70 15.30 -5.14
CA GLY A 150 -7.08 15.13 -4.70
C GLY A 150 -7.35 13.86 -3.89
N LEU A 151 -6.37 12.95 -3.79
CA LEU A 151 -6.51 11.75 -2.96
C LEU A 151 -6.19 12.06 -1.50
N THR A 152 -6.70 11.23 -0.60
CA THR A 152 -6.31 11.19 0.82
C THR A 152 -6.18 9.73 1.22
N PHE A 153 -5.04 9.37 1.80
CA PHE A 153 -4.74 7.97 2.14
C PHE A 153 -5.03 7.72 3.62
N ASN A 154 -6.23 7.23 3.92
CA ASN A 154 -6.61 6.83 5.27
C ASN A 154 -6.32 5.35 5.51
N LYS A 155 -5.91 5.00 6.73
CA LYS A 155 -5.61 3.62 7.17
C LYS A 155 -4.70 2.88 6.17
N ALA A 156 -3.72 3.59 5.62
CA ALA A 156 -2.85 3.10 4.55
C ALA A 156 -1.38 3.15 4.96
N LEU A 157 -0.62 2.14 4.56
CA LEU A 157 0.82 2.24 4.45
C LEU A 157 1.15 2.74 3.04
N VAL A 158 1.75 3.92 2.94
CA VAL A 158 2.15 4.54 1.68
C VAL A 158 3.66 4.42 1.52
N ILE A 159 4.09 3.76 0.46
CA ILE A 159 5.50 3.64 0.07
C ILE A 159 5.72 4.59 -1.11
N VAL A 160 6.62 5.55 -0.93
CA VAL A 160 7.09 6.46 -1.99
C VAL A 160 8.45 5.98 -2.42
N ASP A 161 8.54 5.40 -3.61
CA ASP A 161 9.77 4.79 -4.12
C ASP A 161 10.48 5.69 -5.13
N GLU A 162 11.81 5.59 -5.22
CA GLU A 162 12.66 6.41 -6.07
C GLU A 162 12.46 7.94 -5.83
N ALA A 163 12.37 8.32 -4.56
CA ALA A 163 12.03 9.69 -4.18
C ALA A 163 13.04 10.75 -4.65
N GLN A 164 14.30 10.38 -4.94
CA GLN A 164 15.29 11.25 -5.53
C GLN A 164 14.91 11.74 -6.93
N ASN A 165 14.03 11.01 -7.63
CA ASN A 165 13.53 11.39 -8.96
C ASN A 165 12.30 12.31 -8.89
N LEU A 166 11.78 12.60 -7.69
CA LEU A 166 10.64 13.48 -7.49
C LEU A 166 11.07 14.94 -7.38
N SER A 167 10.35 15.81 -8.07
CA SER A 167 10.47 17.24 -7.81
C SER A 167 9.96 17.59 -6.41
N ARG A 168 10.45 18.72 -5.87
CA ARG A 168 9.96 19.23 -4.57
C ARG A 168 8.42 19.40 -4.55
N LYS A 169 7.82 19.81 -5.69
CA LYS A 169 6.38 19.99 -5.82
C LYS A 169 5.63 18.68 -5.73
N GLU A 170 6.11 17.62 -6.37
CA GLU A 170 5.53 16.29 -6.35
C GLU A 170 5.64 15.68 -4.95
N LEU A 171 6.82 15.73 -4.34
CA LEU A 171 7.01 15.24 -2.97
C LEU A 171 6.08 15.98 -1.99
N THR A 172 5.97 17.31 -2.08
CA THR A 172 5.04 18.08 -1.26
C THR A 172 3.60 17.64 -1.50
N THR A 173 3.23 17.41 -2.78
CA THR A 173 1.88 16.92 -3.11
C THR A 173 1.59 15.58 -2.45
N ILE A 174 2.52 14.63 -2.50
CA ILE A 174 2.36 13.31 -1.86
C ILE A 174 2.24 13.45 -0.34
N LEU A 175 3.15 14.16 0.29
CA LEU A 175 3.21 14.29 1.76
C LEU A 175 1.99 15.01 2.34
N THR A 176 1.37 15.92 1.57
CA THR A 176 0.13 16.59 1.99
C THR A 176 -1.13 15.72 1.86
N ARG A 177 -1.03 14.52 1.29
CA ARG A 177 -2.13 13.52 1.24
C ARG A 177 -2.20 12.62 2.46
N PHE A 178 -1.44 12.95 3.50
CA PHE A 178 -1.41 12.19 4.75
C PHE A 178 -2.80 12.15 5.39
N GLY A 179 -3.37 10.94 5.45
CA GLY A 179 -4.70 10.72 6.00
C GLY A 179 -4.68 10.15 7.42
N ARG A 180 -5.86 9.96 7.99
CA ARG A 180 -6.00 9.39 9.33
C ARG A 180 -5.43 7.96 9.36
N ASP A 181 -4.69 7.66 10.42
CA ASP A 181 -4.12 6.33 10.70
C ASP A 181 -3.26 5.77 9.55
N SER A 182 -2.63 6.66 8.78
CA SER A 182 -1.69 6.29 7.73
C SER A 182 -0.24 6.36 8.21
N ARG A 183 0.64 5.73 7.42
CA ARG A 183 2.10 5.76 7.59
C ARG A 183 2.75 5.92 6.24
N TYR A 184 3.77 6.77 6.16
CA TYR A 184 4.52 7.03 4.94
C TYR A 184 5.97 6.57 5.10
N ILE A 185 6.45 5.83 4.11
CA ILE A 185 7.85 5.40 4.00
C ILE A 185 8.37 5.91 2.66
N VAL A 186 9.29 6.86 2.73
CA VAL A 186 9.89 7.53 1.57
C VAL A 186 11.27 6.94 1.37
N LEU A 187 11.48 6.34 0.19
CA LEU A 187 12.70 5.63 -0.17
C LEU A 187 13.44 6.41 -1.27
N GLY A 188 14.70 6.67 -1.05
CA GLY A 188 15.57 7.38 -2.00
C GLY A 188 16.99 6.81 -2.04
N ASP A 189 17.73 7.25 -3.05
CA ASP A 189 19.16 6.97 -3.24
C ASP A 189 19.94 8.28 -3.11
#